data_d9a1a24f7bd0c95d04adccb5b894ca34
#
_entry.id   d9a1a24f7bd0c95d04adccb5b894ca34
#
_cell.length_a   1.000
_cell.length_b   1.000
_cell.length_c   1.000
_cell.angle_alpha   90.00
_cell.angle_beta   90.00
_cell.angle_gamma   90.00
#
_symmetry.space_group_name_H-M   'P 1'
#
loop_
_entity.id
_entity.type
_entity.pdbx_description
1 polymer ?
#
loop_
_entity_poly.entity_id
_entity_poly.type
_entity_poly.pdbx_seq_one_letter_code
_entity_poly.pdbx_strand_id
1 'polypeptide(L)'
;MGSTIIRKGVKLDNQIQVGHNVEIGENTVIAAQTGIAGSTKIGKNCMIGGQVGFAGHITVGDNVHIQGKTGVTKSVKDGEILQGNPAMSYKVFYRQ
;
A
#
# COMPACT_ATOMS: atom_id res chain seq x y z
N MET A 1 -19.34 -12.24 -4.45
CA MET A 1 -18.43 -12.04 -3.32
C MET A 1 -17.02 -12.41 -3.71
N GLY A 2 -16.12 -11.55 -3.43
CA GLY A 2 -14.72 -11.85 -3.76
C GLY A 2 -13.95 -12.35 -2.55
N SER A 3 -12.71 -12.69 -2.77
CA SER A 3 -11.81 -13.18 -1.75
C SER A 3 -10.61 -12.27 -1.66
N THR A 4 -10.06 -12.17 -0.45
CA THR A 4 -8.77 -11.52 -0.26
C THR A 4 -7.68 -12.52 -0.61
N ILE A 5 -6.72 -12.09 -1.42
CA ILE A 5 -5.64 -12.93 -1.91
C ILE A 5 -4.31 -12.36 -1.46
N ILE A 6 -3.57 -13.12 -0.69
CA ILE A 6 -2.24 -12.74 -0.24
C ILE A 6 -1.24 -13.70 -0.89
N ARG A 7 -0.39 -13.17 -1.74
CA ARG A 7 0.52 -13.97 -2.54
C ARG A 7 1.73 -14.44 -1.74
N LYS A 8 2.55 -15.28 -2.38
CA LYS A 8 3.71 -15.89 -1.75
C LYS A 8 4.71 -14.83 -1.28
N GLY A 9 5.31 -15.05 -0.13
CA GLY A 9 6.37 -14.20 0.38
C GLY A 9 5.92 -12.88 1.00
N VAL A 10 4.63 -12.62 1.08
CA VAL A 10 4.12 -11.41 1.72
C VAL A 10 4.39 -11.48 3.22
N LYS A 11 4.85 -10.35 3.78
CA LYS A 11 5.08 -10.23 5.22
C LYS A 11 4.20 -9.13 5.77
N LEU A 12 3.33 -9.48 6.69
CA LEU A 12 2.43 -8.54 7.36
C LEU A 12 2.82 -8.48 8.84
N ASP A 13 3.09 -7.27 9.31
CA ASP A 13 3.39 -7.04 10.72
C ASP A 13 2.09 -7.00 11.54
N ASN A 14 2.15 -6.56 12.78
CA ASN A 14 1.02 -6.58 13.68
C ASN A 14 -0.07 -5.59 13.31
N GLN A 15 -1.32 -5.96 13.62
CA GLN A 15 -2.47 -5.07 13.52
C GLN A 15 -2.68 -4.51 12.11
N ILE A 16 -2.49 -5.35 11.12
CA ILE A 16 -2.81 -5.00 9.73
C ILE A 16 -4.28 -5.32 9.51
N GLN A 17 -5.03 -4.33 9.00
CA GLN A 17 -6.40 -4.55 8.60
C GLN A 17 -6.48 -4.71 7.09
N VAL A 18 -7.03 -5.81 6.64
CA VAL A 18 -7.16 -6.11 5.22
C VAL A 18 -8.63 -6.28 4.89
N GLY A 19 -9.15 -5.41 4.04
CA GLY A 19 -10.55 -5.47 3.63
C GLY A 19 -10.82 -6.66 2.70
N HIS A 20 -12.10 -6.81 2.31
CA HIS A 20 -12.48 -7.86 1.38
C HIS A 20 -12.02 -7.51 -0.04
N ASN A 21 -11.82 -8.53 -0.87
CA ASN A 21 -11.40 -8.36 -2.27
C ASN A 21 -10.06 -7.64 -2.41
N VAL A 22 -9.19 -7.72 -1.43
CA VAL A 22 -7.85 -7.14 -1.50
C VAL A 22 -6.91 -8.17 -2.09
N GLU A 23 -6.00 -7.73 -2.95
CA GLU A 23 -4.92 -8.56 -3.44
C GLU A 23 -3.59 -7.93 -3.08
N ILE A 24 -2.69 -8.72 -2.51
CA ILE A 24 -1.33 -8.28 -2.17
C ILE A 24 -0.36 -9.14 -2.94
N GLY A 25 0.44 -8.50 -3.79
CA GLY A 25 1.38 -9.18 -4.67
C GLY A 25 2.57 -9.79 -3.93
N GLU A 26 3.30 -10.64 -4.64
CA GLU A 26 4.39 -11.42 -4.06
C GLU A 26 5.46 -10.55 -3.43
N ASN A 27 5.99 -11.01 -2.30
CA ASN A 27 7.13 -10.43 -1.59
C ASN A 27 6.89 -8.98 -1.10
N THR A 28 5.65 -8.53 -1.04
CA THR A 28 5.33 -7.21 -0.48
C THR A 28 5.41 -7.27 1.04
N VAL A 29 6.00 -6.24 1.63
CA VAL A 29 6.16 -6.13 3.08
C VAL A 29 5.34 -4.96 3.58
N ILE A 30 4.51 -5.19 4.59
CA ILE A 30 3.63 -4.16 5.15
C ILE A 30 3.89 -4.08 6.65
N ALA A 31 4.32 -2.90 7.10
CA ALA A 31 4.61 -2.67 8.52
C ALA A 31 3.32 -2.44 9.32
N ALA A 32 3.46 -2.41 10.63
CA ALA A 32 2.34 -2.47 11.57
C ALA A 32 1.30 -1.36 11.40
N GLN A 33 0.07 -1.69 11.74
CA GLN A 33 -1.05 -0.74 11.84
C GLN A 33 -1.43 -0.10 10.51
N THR A 34 -1.17 -0.77 9.41
CA THR A 34 -1.60 -0.32 8.08
C THR A 34 -2.99 -0.88 7.79
N GLY A 35 -3.85 -0.04 7.23
CA GLY A 35 -5.20 -0.42 6.85
C GLY A 35 -5.36 -0.40 5.34
N ILE A 36 -5.94 -1.46 4.81
CA ILE A 36 -6.16 -1.60 3.37
C ILE A 36 -7.66 -1.78 3.15
N ALA A 37 -8.29 -0.77 2.57
CA ALA A 37 -9.73 -0.81 2.31
C ALA A 37 -10.06 -1.81 1.21
N GLY A 38 -11.32 -2.19 1.14
CA GLY A 38 -11.76 -3.24 0.23
C GLY A 38 -11.47 -2.95 -1.23
N SER A 39 -11.24 -4.00 -1.98
CA SER A 39 -11.01 -3.98 -3.43
C SER A 39 -9.76 -3.23 -3.86
N THR A 40 -8.81 -3.05 -2.95
CA THR A 40 -7.49 -2.48 -3.25
C THR A 40 -6.57 -3.59 -3.74
N LYS A 41 -5.77 -3.29 -4.76
CA LYS A 41 -4.76 -4.22 -5.26
C LYS A 41 -3.39 -3.61 -5.07
N ILE A 42 -2.51 -4.35 -4.40
CA ILE A 42 -1.13 -3.93 -4.17
C ILE A 42 -0.23 -4.89 -4.96
N GLY A 43 0.67 -4.32 -5.74
CA GLY A 43 1.57 -5.09 -6.57
C GLY A 43 2.63 -5.86 -5.78
N LYS A 44 3.59 -6.40 -6.50
CA LYS A 44 4.65 -7.21 -5.91
C LYS A 44 5.85 -6.35 -5.53
N ASN A 45 6.64 -6.85 -4.59
CA ASN A 45 7.88 -6.23 -4.15
C ASN A 45 7.71 -4.80 -3.64
N CYS A 46 6.56 -4.51 -3.03
CA CYS A 46 6.32 -3.20 -2.43
C CYS A 46 6.81 -3.19 -0.99
N MET A 47 7.22 -2.00 -0.53
CA MET A 47 7.58 -1.79 0.86
C MET A 47 6.68 -0.70 1.43
N ILE A 48 5.85 -1.07 2.39
CA ILE A 48 4.83 -0.19 2.94
C ILE A 48 5.12 0.03 4.41
N GLY A 49 5.33 1.30 4.77
CA GLY A 49 5.63 1.69 6.14
C GLY A 49 4.43 1.52 7.06
N GLY A 50 4.64 1.75 8.35
CA GLY A 50 3.59 1.59 9.34
C GLY A 50 2.56 2.70 9.28
N GLN A 51 1.36 2.39 9.76
CA GLN A 51 0.26 3.34 9.86
C GLN A 51 -0.12 4.00 8.53
N VAL A 52 0.00 3.25 7.43
CA VAL A 52 -0.39 3.70 6.10
C VAL A 52 -1.86 3.35 5.90
N GLY A 53 -2.61 4.24 5.27
CA GLY A 53 -4.01 3.98 4.92
C GLY A 53 -4.18 3.96 3.42
N PHE A 54 -4.89 2.96 2.92
CA PHE A 54 -5.23 2.86 1.50
C PHE A 54 -6.72 3.04 1.31
N ALA A 55 -7.11 3.96 0.43
CA ALA A 55 -8.50 4.07 0.01
C ALA A 55 -8.91 2.82 -0.76
N GLY A 56 -10.20 2.54 -0.79
CA GLY A 56 -10.70 1.38 -1.52
C GLY A 56 -10.64 1.56 -3.03
N HIS A 57 -10.66 0.43 -3.74
CA HIS A 57 -10.77 0.40 -5.20
C HIS A 57 -9.61 1.07 -5.94
N ILE A 58 -8.42 1.14 -5.33
CA ILE A 58 -7.25 1.66 -6.01
C ILE A 58 -6.28 0.53 -6.33
N THR A 59 -5.37 0.80 -7.26
CA THR A 59 -4.34 -0.16 -7.65
C THR A 59 -2.98 0.47 -7.40
N VAL A 60 -2.15 -0.24 -6.64
CA VAL A 60 -0.77 0.14 -6.38
C VAL A 60 0.11 -0.75 -7.24
N GLY A 61 0.99 -0.14 -8.01
CA GLY A 61 1.88 -0.87 -8.92
C GLY A 61 2.93 -1.70 -8.19
N ASP A 62 3.87 -2.24 -8.96
CA ASP A 62 4.96 -3.05 -8.43
C ASP A 62 6.13 -2.15 -7.98
N ASN A 63 6.89 -2.65 -7.02
CA ASN A 63 8.11 -1.97 -6.56
C ASN A 63 7.85 -0.56 -6.02
N VAL A 64 6.71 -0.36 -5.38
CA VAL A 64 6.32 0.93 -4.79
C VAL A 64 6.80 0.97 -3.35
N HIS A 65 7.36 2.12 -2.95
CA HIS A 65 7.75 2.36 -1.57
C HIS A 65 6.86 3.45 -0.99
N ILE A 66 6.24 3.17 0.15
CA ILE A 66 5.34 4.11 0.80
C ILE A 66 5.84 4.34 2.21
N GLN A 67 6.15 5.60 2.52
CA GLN A 67 6.64 6.00 3.84
C GLN A 67 5.54 5.82 4.89
N GLY A 68 5.95 5.64 6.13
CA GLY A 68 4.99 5.51 7.24
C GLY A 68 4.06 6.70 7.35
N LYS A 69 2.86 6.46 7.84
CA LYS A 69 1.80 7.46 8.06
C LYS A 69 1.30 8.14 6.79
N THR A 70 1.54 7.54 5.64
CA THR A 70 1.09 8.08 4.36
C THR A 70 -0.37 7.70 4.11
N GLY A 71 -1.15 8.64 3.59
CA GLY A 71 -2.52 8.37 3.16
C GLY A 71 -2.56 8.22 1.64
N VAL A 72 -2.86 7.02 1.16
CA VAL A 72 -2.89 6.72 -0.27
C VAL A 72 -4.33 6.78 -0.75
N THR A 73 -4.66 7.80 -1.53
CA THR A 73 -6.02 8.05 -1.98
C THR A 73 -6.25 7.81 -3.46
N LYS A 74 -5.18 7.60 -4.22
CA LYS A 74 -5.25 7.38 -5.67
C LYS A 74 -4.36 6.20 -6.05
N SER A 75 -4.64 5.63 -7.21
CA SER A 75 -3.80 4.57 -7.74
C SER A 75 -2.36 5.05 -7.95
N VAL A 76 -1.41 4.13 -7.82
CA VAL A 76 0.01 4.44 -7.78
C VAL A 76 0.70 3.63 -8.88
N LYS A 77 1.56 4.28 -9.65
CA LYS A 77 2.30 3.63 -10.72
C LYS A 77 3.48 2.84 -10.18
N ASP A 78 4.00 1.91 -10.99
CA ASP A 78 5.17 1.12 -10.62
C ASP A 78 6.34 2.03 -10.24
N GLY A 79 7.08 1.62 -9.22
CA GLY A 79 8.33 2.26 -8.84
C GLY A 79 8.21 3.58 -8.12
N GLU A 80 7.01 4.04 -7.80
CA GLU A 80 6.82 5.32 -7.11
C GLU A 80 7.27 5.24 -5.66
N ILE A 81 7.73 6.38 -5.16
CA ILE A 81 8.04 6.57 -3.73
C ILE A 81 7.10 7.65 -3.22
N LEU A 82 6.25 7.30 -2.26
CA LEU A 82 5.22 8.20 -1.74
C LEU A 82 5.45 8.54 -0.28
N GLN A 83 5.04 9.75 0.09
CA GLN A 83 5.02 10.17 1.48
C GLN A 83 3.95 11.25 1.69
N GLY A 84 3.51 11.39 2.92
CA GLY A 84 2.58 12.44 3.29
C GLY A 84 1.12 11.98 3.34
N ASN A 85 0.27 12.89 3.82
CA ASN A 85 -1.16 12.66 3.94
C ASN A 85 -1.90 13.93 3.50
N PRO A 86 -2.47 13.97 2.27
CA PRO A 86 -2.48 12.89 1.29
C PRO A 86 -1.10 12.64 0.68
N ALA A 87 -0.95 11.47 0.07
CA ALA A 87 0.32 11.05 -0.50
C ALA A 87 0.73 11.95 -1.66
N MET A 88 1.99 12.28 -1.70
CA MET A 88 2.60 13.06 -2.76
C MET A 88 3.88 12.38 -3.19
N SER A 89 4.30 12.61 -4.43
CA SER A 89 5.56 12.05 -4.86
C SER A 89 6.70 12.70 -4.07
N TYR A 90 7.76 11.94 -3.84
CA TYR A 90 8.88 12.37 -3.05
C TYR A 90 9.44 13.72 -3.52
N LYS A 91 9.63 13.90 -4.81
CA LYS A 91 10.17 15.13 -5.36
C LYS A 91 9.26 16.34 -5.10
N VAL A 92 7.97 16.15 -5.29
CA VAL A 92 7.00 17.24 -5.10
C VAL A 92 6.94 17.64 -3.64
N PHE A 93 6.90 16.65 -2.76
CA PHE A 93 6.79 16.89 -1.32
C PHE A 93 7.95 17.73 -0.80
N TYR A 94 9.16 17.42 -1.21
CA TYR A 94 10.34 18.14 -0.74
C TYR A 94 10.51 19.54 -1.32
N ARG A 95 9.79 19.85 -2.36
CA ARG A 95 9.82 21.19 -2.93
C ARG A 95 8.90 22.18 -2.21
N GLN A 96 8.06 21.65 -1.37
CA GLN A 96 7.20 22.49 -0.55
C GLN A 96 7.87 22.84 0.75
#